data_436a9799df3f8b1ae616222be7c6b5c8
#
_entry.id   436a9799df3f8b1ae616222be7c6b5c8
#
_cell.length_a   1.000
_cell.length_b   1.000
_cell.length_c   1.000
_cell.angle_alpha   90.00
_cell.angle_beta   90.00
_cell.angle_gamma   90.00
#
_symmetry.space_group_name_H-M   'P 1'
#
loop_
_entity.id
_entity.type
_entity.pdbx_description
1 polymer ?
#
loop_
_entity_poly.entity_id
_entity_poly.type
_entity_poly.pdbx_seq_one_letter_code
_entity_poly.pdbx_strand_id
1 'polypeptide(L)'
;VCDHDYTAPKYHFDRGVYDKRIYNGWGSPEPETALRFGPNIKDWPQQPELTDDLLVKIVSYITDPVTTTDELIPSGETSSFRSNPLRLAEFTLSRKDPAYVGRAKAVKALDEARTAGTLPEEVQAVYAALEKAGYKPNAAATNIGSAIFANKPGDGSAREQAASCQRVLGGAANFAKEYATKRYRSNCINWGMLPFLSLIHI
;
A
#
# COMPACT_ATOMS: atom_id res chain seq x y z
N VAL A 1 -10.42 -14.70 -40.43
CA VAL A 1 -11.28 -15.89 -40.17
C VAL A 1 -10.53 -17.06 -40.77
N CYS A 2 -10.16 -18.05 -39.98
CA CYS A 2 -9.43 -19.20 -40.44
C CYS A 2 -10.40 -20.27 -40.91
N ASP A 3 -10.20 -20.75 -42.17
CA ASP A 3 -10.93 -21.90 -42.72
C ASP A 3 -10.31 -23.21 -42.18
N HIS A 4 -10.41 -23.41 -40.86
CA HIS A 4 -10.02 -24.68 -40.26
C HIS A 4 -11.26 -25.34 -39.63
N ASP A 5 -11.51 -26.55 -40.04
CA ASP A 5 -12.49 -27.40 -39.39
C ASP A 5 -12.06 -27.67 -37.95
N TYR A 6 -12.77 -27.08 -36.99
CA TYR A 6 -12.51 -27.32 -35.57
C TYR A 6 -13.11 -28.65 -35.15
N THR A 7 -12.26 -29.56 -34.74
CA THR A 7 -12.67 -30.77 -34.05
C THR A 7 -12.49 -30.59 -32.55
N ALA A 8 -13.56 -30.55 -31.81
CA ALA A 8 -13.49 -30.42 -30.35
C ALA A 8 -12.71 -31.61 -29.75
N PRO A 9 -11.72 -31.34 -28.88
CA PRO A 9 -10.99 -32.42 -28.22
C PRO A 9 -11.96 -33.23 -27.33
N LYS A 10 -11.80 -34.55 -27.33
CA LYS A 10 -12.52 -35.41 -26.38
C LYS A 10 -11.95 -35.19 -25.01
N TYR A 11 -12.65 -34.40 -24.18
CA TYR A 11 -12.27 -34.12 -22.82
C TYR A 11 -12.99 -35.05 -21.85
N HIS A 12 -12.21 -35.69 -20.99
CA HIS A 12 -12.74 -36.44 -19.84
C HIS A 12 -12.29 -35.75 -18.56
N PHE A 13 -13.23 -35.30 -17.76
CA PHE A 13 -12.95 -34.66 -16.48
C PHE A 13 -12.48 -35.71 -15.45
N ASP A 14 -11.25 -35.60 -14.97
CA ASP A 14 -10.72 -36.40 -13.89
C ASP A 14 -10.66 -35.56 -12.60
N ARG A 15 -11.58 -35.84 -11.69
CA ARG A 15 -11.66 -35.17 -10.38
C ARG A 15 -10.46 -35.49 -9.49
N GLY A 16 -9.83 -36.67 -9.67
CA GLY A 16 -8.70 -37.09 -8.85
C GLY A 16 -7.50 -36.15 -8.88
N VAL A 17 -7.39 -35.33 -9.94
CA VAL A 17 -6.36 -34.26 -10.02
C VAL A 17 -6.61 -33.16 -8.97
N TYR A 18 -7.85 -32.85 -8.67
CA TYR A 18 -8.24 -31.82 -7.67
C TYR A 18 -8.21 -32.41 -6.26
N ASP A 19 -8.78 -33.61 -6.07
CA ASP A 19 -8.88 -34.27 -4.75
C ASP A 19 -7.52 -34.50 -4.08
N LYS A 20 -6.45 -34.59 -4.87
CA LYS A 20 -5.06 -34.72 -4.38
C LYS A 20 -4.36 -33.39 -4.05
N ARG A 21 -4.90 -32.26 -4.47
CA ARG A 21 -4.23 -30.95 -4.38
C ARG A 21 -4.95 -29.93 -3.52
N ILE A 22 -6.21 -30.16 -3.23
CA ILE A 22 -7.05 -29.19 -2.54
C ILE A 22 -7.58 -29.86 -1.28
N TYR A 23 -7.31 -29.24 -0.12
CA TYR A 23 -8.00 -29.60 1.09
C TYR A 23 -9.49 -29.30 0.94
N ASN A 24 -10.32 -30.29 1.16
CA ASN A 24 -11.77 -30.15 1.13
C ASN A 24 -12.35 -30.54 2.50
N GLY A 25 -12.55 -29.53 3.35
CA GLY A 25 -13.14 -29.68 4.68
C GLY A 25 -14.68 -29.64 4.68
N TRP A 26 -15.33 -29.70 3.53
CA TRP A 26 -16.79 -29.66 3.46
C TRP A 26 -17.42 -30.89 4.17
N GLY A 27 -18.19 -30.62 5.22
CA GLY A 27 -18.83 -31.67 6.02
C GLY A 27 -17.91 -32.38 7.03
N SER A 28 -16.59 -32.20 6.94
CA SER A 28 -15.61 -32.77 7.86
C SER A 28 -14.41 -31.81 8.02
N PRO A 29 -14.58 -30.67 8.67
CA PRO A 29 -13.50 -29.72 8.87
C PRO A 29 -12.42 -30.30 9.80
N GLU A 30 -11.16 -30.09 9.43
CA GLU A 30 -9.98 -30.41 10.23
C GLU A 30 -9.34 -29.12 10.75
N PRO A 31 -9.79 -28.56 11.88
CA PRO A 31 -9.33 -27.26 12.37
C PRO A 31 -7.84 -27.24 12.72
N GLU A 32 -7.26 -28.39 13.04
CA GLU A 32 -5.84 -28.53 13.39
C GLU A 32 -4.92 -28.69 12.15
N THR A 33 -5.46 -28.62 10.94
CA THR A 33 -4.65 -28.70 9.73
C THR A 33 -3.71 -27.51 9.62
N ALA A 34 -2.40 -27.78 9.66
CA ALA A 34 -1.38 -26.74 9.57
C ALA A 34 -1.33 -26.08 8.18
N LEU A 35 -1.38 -24.77 8.14
CA LEU A 35 -1.15 -24.01 6.91
C LEU A 35 0.34 -23.99 6.58
N ARG A 36 0.68 -24.36 5.34
CA ARG A 36 2.04 -24.25 4.81
C ARG A 36 2.07 -23.22 3.70
N PHE A 37 2.71 -22.10 3.97
CA PHE A 37 2.85 -21.04 2.97
C PHE A 37 3.92 -21.41 1.93
N GLY A 38 3.65 -21.10 0.68
CA GLY A 38 4.65 -21.12 -0.38
C GLY A 38 5.74 -20.04 -0.14
N PRO A 39 6.87 -20.09 -0.88
CA PRO A 39 8.03 -19.22 -0.64
C PRO A 39 7.73 -17.72 -0.79
N ASN A 40 6.75 -17.37 -1.63
CA ASN A 40 6.35 -15.97 -1.90
C ASN A 40 5.08 -15.55 -1.14
N ILE A 41 4.63 -16.33 -0.17
CA ILE A 41 3.46 -15.98 0.65
C ILE A 41 3.94 -15.54 2.03
N LYS A 42 3.54 -14.34 2.44
CA LYS A 42 3.86 -13.76 3.75
C LYS A 42 2.62 -13.09 4.31
N ASP A 43 2.49 -13.12 5.62
CA ASP A 43 1.46 -12.38 6.31
C ASP A 43 1.65 -10.86 6.13
N TRP A 44 0.55 -10.13 6.31
CA TRP A 44 0.58 -8.69 6.36
C TRP A 44 1.35 -8.21 7.60
N PRO A 45 2.19 -7.17 7.48
CA PRO A 45 2.79 -6.56 8.64
C PRO A 45 1.71 -5.93 9.52
N GLN A 46 1.95 -5.91 10.82
CA GLN A 46 1.10 -5.17 11.73
C GLN A 46 1.09 -3.68 11.33
N GLN A 47 -0.10 -3.10 11.35
CA GLN A 47 -0.28 -1.67 11.08
C GLN A 47 -0.39 -0.94 12.41
N PRO A 48 0.19 0.27 12.54
CA PRO A 48 0.02 1.07 13.74
C PRO A 48 -1.45 1.47 13.90
N GLU A 49 -1.90 1.53 15.14
CA GLU A 49 -3.21 2.09 15.48
C GLU A 49 -3.25 3.58 15.10
N LEU A 50 -4.43 4.05 14.72
CA LEU A 50 -4.63 5.47 14.45
C LEU A 50 -4.65 6.23 15.78
N THR A 51 -3.98 7.35 15.80
CA THR A 51 -3.97 8.30 16.93
C THR A 51 -4.82 9.52 16.61
N ASP A 52 -5.07 10.38 17.62
CA ASP A 52 -5.88 11.58 17.46
C ASP A 52 -5.28 12.56 16.44
N ASP A 53 -3.96 12.67 16.44
CA ASP A 53 -3.21 13.55 15.54
C ASP A 53 -2.31 12.76 14.57
N LEU A 54 -2.02 13.36 13.43
CA LEU A 54 -1.14 12.80 12.42
C LEU A 54 -0.16 13.85 11.91
N LEU A 55 1.13 13.61 12.11
CA LEU A 55 2.20 14.36 11.49
C LEU A 55 2.59 13.69 10.16
N VAL A 56 2.46 14.44 9.06
CA VAL A 56 2.68 13.91 7.71
C VAL A 56 3.87 14.57 7.04
N LYS A 57 4.79 13.74 6.50
CA LYS A 57 5.89 14.21 5.66
C LYS A 57 5.64 13.82 4.20
N ILE A 58 5.57 14.82 3.31
CA ILE A 58 5.49 14.55 1.86
C ILE A 58 6.86 14.07 1.39
N VAL A 59 6.92 12.83 0.92
CA VAL A 59 8.17 12.15 0.51
C VAL A 59 8.28 11.94 -0.99
N SER A 60 7.21 12.18 -1.74
CA SER A 60 7.21 12.20 -3.21
C SER A 60 6.28 13.29 -3.73
N TYR A 61 6.72 14.01 -4.75
CA TYR A 61 5.99 15.10 -5.37
C TYR A 61 5.95 14.89 -6.88
N ILE A 62 4.76 14.54 -7.39
CA ILE A 62 4.56 14.14 -8.79
C ILE A 62 3.70 15.18 -9.50
N THR A 63 4.28 15.85 -10.48
CA THR A 63 3.63 16.95 -11.20
C THR A 63 3.03 16.56 -12.55
N ASP A 64 3.16 15.31 -12.94
CA ASP A 64 2.54 14.80 -14.17
C ASP A 64 1.03 15.01 -14.16
N PRO A 65 0.41 15.27 -15.32
CA PRO A 65 -1.03 15.49 -15.41
C PRO A 65 -1.85 14.34 -14.82
N VAL A 66 -1.41 13.11 -15.03
CA VAL A 66 -2.03 11.89 -14.50
C VAL A 66 -0.92 10.95 -14.02
N THR A 67 -1.12 10.30 -12.89
CA THR A 67 -0.25 9.22 -12.40
C THR A 67 -1.04 7.92 -12.39
N THR A 68 -0.59 6.98 -13.20
CA THR A 68 -1.25 5.67 -13.35
C THR A 68 -0.99 4.77 -12.15
N THR A 69 -1.85 3.78 -11.95
CA THR A 69 -1.61 2.75 -10.93
C THR A 69 -0.39 1.89 -11.26
N ASP A 70 0.00 1.77 -12.52
CA ASP A 70 1.21 1.04 -12.93
C ASP A 70 2.50 1.82 -12.63
N GLU A 71 2.42 3.16 -12.59
CA GLU A 71 3.51 4.00 -12.07
C GLU A 71 3.58 3.97 -10.55
N LEU A 72 2.43 3.90 -9.86
CA LEU A 72 2.37 3.76 -8.41
C LEU A 72 2.88 2.39 -7.96
N ILE A 73 2.50 1.31 -8.68
CA ILE A 73 2.96 -0.06 -8.46
C ILE A 73 2.94 -0.84 -9.78
N PRO A 74 4.07 -1.29 -10.32
CA PRO A 74 4.14 -2.01 -11.59
C PRO A 74 3.60 -3.44 -11.44
N SER A 75 2.29 -3.58 -11.36
CA SER A 75 1.58 -4.80 -10.97
C SER A 75 1.81 -6.00 -11.90
N GLY A 76 2.12 -5.76 -13.16
CA GLY A 76 2.48 -6.82 -14.13
C GLY A 76 3.80 -7.49 -13.77
N GLU A 77 4.86 -6.71 -13.59
CA GLU A 77 6.21 -7.20 -13.27
C GLU A 77 6.31 -7.83 -11.89
N THR A 78 5.48 -7.34 -10.96
CA THR A 78 5.51 -7.77 -9.57
C THR A 78 4.46 -8.83 -9.22
N SER A 79 3.85 -9.44 -10.24
CA SER A 79 2.73 -10.38 -10.08
C SER A 79 3.05 -11.56 -9.16
N SER A 80 4.29 -12.05 -9.15
CA SER A 80 4.74 -13.13 -8.28
C SER A 80 4.82 -12.76 -6.78
N PHE A 81 4.78 -11.46 -6.45
CA PHE A 81 4.84 -10.97 -5.07
C PHE A 81 3.50 -10.53 -4.50
N ARG A 82 2.39 -10.75 -5.21
CA ARG A 82 1.06 -10.30 -4.76
C ARG A 82 0.63 -10.82 -3.38
N SER A 83 1.13 -11.99 -2.99
CA SER A 83 0.90 -12.58 -1.67
C SER A 83 2.04 -12.32 -0.68
N ASN A 84 2.93 -11.37 -0.97
CA ASN A 84 4.01 -10.94 -0.11
C ASN A 84 4.01 -9.40 -0.02
N PRO A 85 3.21 -8.83 0.88
CA PRO A 85 3.01 -7.38 0.98
C PRO A 85 4.31 -6.60 1.15
N LEU A 86 5.21 -7.12 1.99
CA LEU A 86 6.52 -6.48 2.25
C LEU A 86 7.36 -6.42 0.98
N ARG A 87 7.44 -7.53 0.24
CA ARG A 87 8.24 -7.58 -0.99
C ARG A 87 7.60 -6.76 -2.11
N LEU A 88 6.27 -6.82 -2.24
CA LEU A 88 5.55 -6.03 -3.23
C LEU A 88 5.75 -4.54 -3.01
N ALA A 89 5.70 -4.07 -1.76
CA ALA A 89 5.85 -2.66 -1.42
C ALA A 89 7.21 -2.06 -1.84
N GLU A 90 8.28 -2.87 -1.93
CA GLU A 90 9.59 -2.43 -2.41
C GLU A 90 9.58 -1.89 -3.85
N PHE A 91 8.54 -2.19 -4.61
CA PHE A 91 8.40 -1.71 -5.99
C PHE A 91 7.51 -0.46 -6.11
N THR A 92 7.03 0.08 -5.00
CA THR A 92 6.20 1.30 -5.02
C THR A 92 6.97 2.46 -5.66
N LEU A 93 6.37 3.09 -6.68
CA LEU A 93 6.95 4.18 -7.46
C LEU A 93 8.31 3.86 -8.11
N SER A 94 8.69 2.58 -8.21
CA SER A 94 10.02 2.18 -8.72
C SER A 94 10.35 2.74 -10.11
N ARG A 95 9.35 2.96 -10.96
CA ARG A 95 9.51 3.55 -12.29
C ARG A 95 9.45 5.08 -12.30
N LYS A 96 8.79 5.68 -11.33
CA LYS A 96 8.50 7.13 -11.29
C LYS A 96 9.42 7.90 -10.37
N ASP A 97 9.63 7.35 -9.18
CA ASP A 97 10.45 7.93 -8.12
C ASP A 97 11.18 6.81 -7.36
N PRO A 98 12.25 6.25 -7.90
CA PRO A 98 12.94 5.10 -7.31
C PRO A 98 13.43 5.30 -5.88
N ALA A 99 13.64 6.55 -5.45
CA ALA A 99 14.07 6.87 -4.09
C ALA A 99 12.91 6.95 -3.08
N TYR A 100 11.65 6.85 -3.55
CA TYR A 100 10.46 6.94 -2.69
C TYR A 100 10.48 5.93 -1.54
N VAL A 101 10.77 4.65 -1.84
CA VAL A 101 10.75 3.57 -0.85
C VAL A 101 11.70 3.86 0.31
N GLY A 102 12.92 4.32 0.01
CA GLY A 102 13.90 4.69 1.03
C GLY A 102 13.41 5.85 1.91
N ARG A 103 12.84 6.89 1.31
CA ARG A 103 12.31 8.04 2.05
C ARG A 103 11.08 7.69 2.89
N ALA A 104 10.18 6.86 2.36
CA ALA A 104 9.01 6.41 3.11
C ALA A 104 9.41 5.56 4.32
N LYS A 105 10.35 4.62 4.15
CA LYS A 105 10.92 3.82 5.25
C LYS A 105 11.61 4.68 6.30
N ALA A 106 12.31 5.73 5.91
CA ALA A 106 12.92 6.67 6.85
C ALA A 106 11.86 7.36 7.72
N VAL A 107 10.74 7.79 7.14
CA VAL A 107 9.61 8.35 7.90
C VAL A 107 8.97 7.30 8.81
N LYS A 108 8.78 6.08 8.32
CA LYS A 108 8.26 4.97 9.13
C LYS A 108 9.14 4.71 10.37
N ALA A 109 10.46 4.75 10.21
CA ALA A 109 11.40 4.60 11.32
C ALA A 109 11.27 5.71 12.39
N LEU A 110 10.87 6.93 12.00
CA LEU A 110 10.59 8.00 12.97
C LEU A 110 9.37 7.65 13.84
N ASP A 111 8.32 7.08 13.26
CA ASP A 111 7.14 6.65 14.01
C ASP A 111 7.43 5.44 14.92
N GLU A 112 8.22 4.50 14.43
CA GLU A 112 8.69 3.34 15.22
C GLU A 112 9.53 3.80 16.43
N ALA A 113 10.44 4.76 16.25
CA ALA A 113 11.23 5.34 17.33
C ALA A 113 10.33 6.07 18.35
N ARG A 114 9.37 6.86 17.87
CA ARG A 114 8.37 7.53 18.72
C ARG A 114 7.59 6.52 19.56
N THR A 115 7.11 5.45 18.94
CA THR A 115 6.35 4.38 19.61
C THR A 115 7.20 3.66 20.65
N ALA A 116 8.52 3.54 20.41
CA ALA A 116 9.48 3.02 21.38
C ALA A 116 9.86 4.01 22.50
N GLY A 117 9.25 5.19 22.54
CA GLY A 117 9.49 6.22 23.57
C GLY A 117 10.67 7.13 23.27
N THR A 118 11.26 7.08 22.07
CA THR A 118 12.35 7.96 21.65
C THR A 118 11.84 8.95 20.61
N LEU A 119 11.96 10.25 20.87
CA LEU A 119 11.58 11.27 19.90
C LEU A 119 12.84 11.71 19.12
N PRO A 120 12.97 11.38 17.82
CA PRO A 120 14.10 11.77 17.00
C PRO A 120 14.26 13.29 16.90
N GLU A 121 15.49 13.78 16.73
CA GLU A 121 15.82 15.21 16.67
C GLU A 121 15.01 15.95 15.57
N GLU A 122 14.87 15.32 14.40
CA GLU A 122 14.05 15.86 13.30
C GLU A 122 12.61 16.11 13.74
N VAL A 123 12.01 15.20 14.50
CA VAL A 123 10.63 15.33 15.00
C VAL A 123 10.54 16.36 16.10
N GLN A 124 11.53 16.42 16.99
CA GLN A 124 11.62 17.46 18.04
C GLN A 124 11.64 18.86 17.43
N ALA A 125 12.43 19.05 16.36
CA ALA A 125 12.51 20.34 15.67
C ALA A 125 11.15 20.75 15.06
N VAL A 126 10.40 19.80 14.49
CA VAL A 126 9.06 20.05 13.95
C VAL A 126 8.08 20.40 15.09
N TYR A 127 8.12 19.68 16.20
CA TYR A 127 7.27 19.95 17.35
C TYR A 127 7.55 21.34 17.94
N ALA A 128 8.82 21.71 18.07
CA ALA A 128 9.18 23.07 18.53
C ALA A 128 8.68 24.17 17.57
N ALA A 129 8.65 23.90 16.27
CA ALA A 129 8.06 24.83 15.30
C ALA A 129 6.53 24.93 15.43
N LEU A 130 5.84 23.80 15.65
CA LEU A 130 4.40 23.77 15.89
C LEU A 130 4.01 24.50 17.17
N GLU A 131 4.79 24.34 18.25
CA GLU A 131 4.56 25.06 19.52
C GLU A 131 4.69 26.58 19.33
N LYS A 132 5.68 27.05 18.58
CA LYS A 132 5.84 28.46 18.21
C LYS A 132 4.64 28.98 17.41
N ALA A 133 4.00 28.11 16.62
CA ALA A 133 2.79 28.44 15.86
C ALA A 133 1.50 28.32 16.69
N GLY A 134 1.59 27.99 17.98
CA GLY A 134 0.44 27.89 18.89
C GLY A 134 -0.22 26.50 18.98
N TYR A 135 0.34 25.48 18.34
CA TYR A 135 -0.11 24.11 18.48
C TYR A 135 0.61 23.43 19.64
N LYS A 136 -0.05 22.43 20.25
CA LYS A 136 0.53 21.65 21.36
C LYS A 136 0.62 20.18 20.93
N PRO A 137 1.66 19.80 20.19
CA PRO A 137 1.80 18.41 19.75
C PRO A 137 1.97 17.47 20.96
N ASN A 138 1.27 16.33 20.91
CA ASN A 138 1.41 15.26 21.88
C ASN A 138 2.03 14.03 21.20
N ALA A 139 3.27 13.72 21.50
CA ALA A 139 3.98 12.62 20.89
C ALA A 139 3.28 11.27 21.05
N ALA A 140 2.62 11.02 22.18
CA ALA A 140 1.89 9.76 22.42
C ALA A 140 0.62 9.65 21.56
N ALA A 141 -0.02 10.79 21.27
CA ALA A 141 -1.27 10.85 20.51
C ALA A 141 -1.07 11.32 19.04
N THR A 142 0.15 11.32 18.54
CA THR A 142 0.47 11.80 17.18
C THR A 142 1.26 10.73 16.41
N ASN A 143 0.66 10.07 15.43
CA ASN A 143 1.38 9.20 14.51
C ASN A 143 2.20 10.01 13.50
N ILE A 144 3.29 9.43 13.01
CA ILE A 144 4.12 10.02 11.98
C ILE A 144 4.01 9.15 10.73
N GLY A 145 3.62 9.74 9.60
CA GLY A 145 3.45 9.01 8.36
C GLY A 145 3.98 9.72 7.13
N SER A 146 4.26 8.95 6.09
CA SER A 146 4.62 9.50 4.79
C SER A 146 3.38 9.84 3.95
N ALA A 147 3.54 10.77 3.02
CA ALA A 147 2.54 11.09 2.01
C ALA A 147 3.16 11.26 0.63
N ILE A 148 2.32 11.09 -0.39
CA ILE A 148 2.60 11.44 -1.77
C ILE A 148 1.73 12.64 -2.15
N PHE A 149 2.32 13.61 -2.84
CA PHE A 149 1.57 14.57 -3.62
C PHE A 149 1.59 14.14 -5.10
N ALA A 150 0.42 14.14 -5.74
CA ALA A 150 0.31 13.95 -7.19
C ALA A 150 -0.88 14.73 -7.76
N ASN A 151 -0.76 15.26 -8.99
CA ASN A 151 -1.84 16.03 -9.58
C ASN A 151 -3.13 15.20 -9.71
N LYS A 152 -3.06 14.01 -10.32
CA LYS A 152 -4.22 13.15 -10.56
C LYS A 152 -3.82 11.66 -10.48
N PRO A 153 -3.64 11.12 -9.25
CA PRO A 153 -3.21 9.74 -9.07
C PRO A 153 -4.34 8.73 -9.20
N GLY A 154 -3.98 7.47 -9.55
CA GLY A 154 -4.84 6.31 -9.43
C GLY A 154 -5.62 5.93 -10.69
N ASP A 155 -5.14 6.34 -11.87
CA ASP A 155 -5.68 5.85 -13.15
C ASP A 155 -5.18 4.43 -13.44
N GLY A 156 -6.10 3.49 -13.65
CA GLY A 156 -5.77 2.09 -13.94
C GLY A 156 -6.51 1.08 -13.07
N SER A 157 -6.09 -0.18 -13.08
CA SER A 157 -6.77 -1.30 -12.43
C SER A 157 -6.14 -1.77 -11.10
N ALA A 158 -4.84 -1.59 -10.89
CA ALA A 158 -4.11 -2.05 -9.70
C ALA A 158 -4.25 -1.10 -8.49
N ARG A 159 -5.42 -0.52 -8.30
CA ARG A 159 -5.70 0.52 -7.29
C ARG A 159 -5.52 0.06 -5.86
N GLU A 160 -5.91 -1.17 -5.57
CA GLU A 160 -5.76 -1.78 -4.25
C GLU A 160 -4.28 -1.90 -3.87
N GLN A 161 -3.46 -2.47 -4.77
CA GLN A 161 -2.03 -2.63 -4.53
C GLN A 161 -1.30 -1.29 -4.46
N ALA A 162 -1.73 -0.31 -5.28
CA ALA A 162 -1.18 1.04 -5.23
C ALA A 162 -1.39 1.72 -3.85
N ALA A 163 -2.51 1.47 -3.20
CA ALA A 163 -2.80 1.98 -1.86
C ALA A 163 -2.10 1.14 -0.77
N SER A 164 -2.30 -0.18 -0.78
CA SER A 164 -1.76 -1.06 0.25
C SER A 164 -0.24 -1.05 0.34
N CYS A 165 0.47 -0.96 -0.78
CA CYS A 165 1.93 -0.88 -0.78
C CYS A 165 2.44 0.41 -0.13
N GLN A 166 1.79 1.53 -0.36
CA GLN A 166 2.11 2.78 0.33
C GLN A 166 1.90 2.63 1.85
N ARG A 167 0.78 2.02 2.25
CA ARG A 167 0.49 1.78 3.67
C ARG A 167 1.52 0.89 4.34
N VAL A 168 1.95 -0.18 3.70
CA VAL A 168 3.02 -1.07 4.19
C VAL A 168 4.32 -0.32 4.46
N LEU A 169 4.63 0.70 3.65
CA LEU A 169 5.81 1.56 3.80
C LEU A 169 5.61 2.72 4.82
N GLY A 170 4.49 2.76 5.53
CA GLY A 170 4.20 3.83 6.48
C GLY A 170 3.45 5.03 5.86
N GLY A 171 2.83 4.83 4.70
CA GLY A 171 1.96 5.83 4.09
C GLY A 171 0.75 6.12 4.96
N ALA A 172 0.48 7.40 5.24
CA ALA A 172 -0.63 7.85 6.07
C ALA A 172 -1.60 8.78 5.33
N ALA A 173 -1.14 9.44 4.28
CA ALA A 173 -1.97 10.35 3.51
C ALA A 173 -1.53 10.42 2.04
N ASN A 174 -2.44 10.87 1.19
CA ASN A 174 -2.15 11.32 -0.16
C ASN A 174 -2.78 12.70 -0.37
N PHE A 175 -2.05 13.56 -1.05
CA PHE A 175 -2.53 14.88 -1.47
C PHE A 175 -2.66 14.88 -2.99
N ALA A 176 -3.82 15.30 -3.51
CA ALA A 176 -4.06 15.36 -4.93
C ALA A 176 -4.88 16.60 -5.30
N LYS A 177 -4.68 17.15 -6.50
CA LYS A 177 -5.60 18.15 -7.05
C LYS A 177 -6.93 17.50 -7.43
N GLU A 178 -6.85 16.27 -7.94
CA GLU A 178 -7.99 15.43 -8.31
C GLU A 178 -7.57 13.95 -8.19
N TYR A 179 -8.49 13.08 -7.83
CA TYR A 179 -8.26 11.62 -7.94
C TYR A 179 -8.77 11.11 -9.28
N ALA A 180 -7.93 10.38 -10.03
CA ALA A 180 -8.29 9.85 -11.33
C ALA A 180 -9.50 8.90 -11.25
N THR A 181 -9.62 8.17 -10.14
CA THR A 181 -10.77 7.29 -9.90
C THR A 181 -11.24 7.34 -8.45
N LYS A 182 -12.57 7.28 -8.25
CA LYS A 182 -13.17 7.14 -6.91
C LYS A 182 -12.66 5.87 -6.20
N ARG A 183 -12.38 4.81 -6.95
CA ARG A 183 -11.94 3.52 -6.40
C ARG A 183 -10.56 3.63 -5.74
N TYR A 184 -9.60 4.31 -6.38
CA TYR A 184 -8.28 4.50 -5.76
C TYR A 184 -8.39 5.31 -4.46
N ARG A 185 -9.18 6.40 -4.48
CA ARG A 185 -9.47 7.18 -3.27
C ARG A 185 -10.09 6.31 -2.17
N SER A 186 -11.07 5.45 -2.50
CA SER A 186 -11.69 4.53 -1.54
C SER A 186 -10.71 3.49 -1.01
N ASN A 187 -9.82 2.97 -1.87
CA ASN A 187 -8.76 2.06 -1.42
C ASN A 187 -7.81 2.72 -0.41
N CYS A 188 -7.42 3.98 -0.62
CA CYS A 188 -6.64 4.72 0.37
C CYS A 188 -7.37 4.76 1.73
N ILE A 189 -8.67 5.09 1.74
CA ILE A 189 -9.49 5.14 2.97
C ILE A 189 -9.55 3.76 3.64
N ASN A 190 -9.79 2.70 2.87
CA ASN A 190 -9.88 1.33 3.37
C ASN A 190 -8.57 0.86 4.04
N TRP A 191 -7.44 1.39 3.60
CA TRP A 191 -6.13 1.13 4.20
C TRP A 191 -5.76 2.11 5.31
N GLY A 192 -6.69 2.97 5.76
CA GLY A 192 -6.44 3.95 6.82
C GLY A 192 -5.52 5.10 6.40
N MET A 193 -5.46 5.40 5.11
CA MET A 193 -4.77 6.58 4.59
C MET A 193 -5.76 7.68 4.27
N LEU A 194 -5.39 8.94 4.56
CA LEU A 194 -6.23 10.11 4.34
C LEU A 194 -6.04 10.66 2.90
N PRO A 195 -7.06 10.60 2.03
CA PRO A 195 -6.97 11.15 0.68
C PRO A 195 -7.44 12.60 0.65
N PHE A 196 -6.52 13.53 0.78
CA PHE A 196 -6.81 14.97 0.72
C PHE A 196 -6.92 15.48 -0.72
N LEU A 197 -7.80 16.46 -0.91
CA LEU A 197 -7.83 17.30 -2.11
C LEU A 197 -7.13 18.62 -1.79
N SER A 198 -6.11 18.94 -2.55
CA SER A 198 -5.41 20.23 -2.45
C SER A 198 -6.14 21.25 -3.32
N LEU A 199 -6.73 22.26 -2.69
CA LEU A 199 -7.32 23.41 -3.38
C LEU A 199 -6.29 24.53 -3.64
N ILE A 200 -5.07 24.35 -3.15
CA ILE A 200 -3.99 25.32 -3.29
C ILE A 200 -3.20 24.97 -4.55
N HIS A 201 -3.03 25.94 -5.43
CA HIS A 201 -2.06 25.84 -6.53
C HIS A 201 -0.67 26.00 -5.92
N ILE A 202 -0.05 24.87 -5.58
CA ILE A 202 1.35 24.82 -5.18
C ILE A 202 2.20 24.77 -6.44
#